data_fbb870e5957db9de0da8eeb93aa16112
#
_entry.id   fbb870e5957db9de0da8eeb93aa16112
#
_cell.length_a   1.000
_cell.length_b   1.000
_cell.length_c   1.000
_cell.angle_alpha   90.00
_cell.angle_beta   90.00
_cell.angle_gamma   90.00
#
_symmetry.space_group_name_H-M   'P 1'
#
loop_
_entity.id
_entity.type
_entity.pdbx_description
1 polymer ?
#
loop_
_entity_poly.entity_id
_entity_poly.type
_entity_poly.pdbx_seq_one_letter_code
_entity_poly.pdbx_strand_id
1 'polypeptide(L)'
;ITYYCENRDPDFDQKMHNVLLVYKQLSLQFDENGQFIPFSEDEQVVHVLSYDEKPGIQAIATTSEDLQPGNNHKTISRDYEYKRLGTVSLLAGIDLQTGEAIPLVKDSHNSKDYIEFLKKLDDKYPKADKIRLVLDNLKVHSSEQTRKYLATVPGRFEFVFTPKHGSWLNLIEGFFSKLTRQMLKGIRVKTKDELVQRIYKYFDEVNED
;
A
#
# COMPACT_ATOMS: atom_id res chain seq x y z
N ILE A 1 -7.88 -17.79 28.45
CA ILE A 1 -6.84 -16.82 28.07
C ILE A 1 -7.55 -15.49 27.81
N THR A 2 -7.22 -14.48 28.58
CA THR A 2 -7.77 -13.12 28.36
C THR A 2 -6.70 -12.33 27.59
N TYR A 3 -7.06 -11.86 26.40
CA TYR A 3 -6.20 -10.95 25.65
C TYR A 3 -6.35 -9.54 26.22
N TYR A 4 -5.22 -8.94 26.56
CA TYR A 4 -5.15 -7.62 27.12
C TYR A 4 -4.86 -6.61 26.00
N CYS A 5 -5.80 -5.70 25.75
CA CYS A 5 -5.64 -4.58 24.82
C CYS A 5 -5.66 -3.29 25.63
N GLU A 6 -4.48 -2.70 25.89
CA GLU A 6 -4.35 -1.54 26.77
C GLU A 6 -5.05 -0.27 26.27
N ASN A 7 -5.13 -0.06 24.99
CA ASN A 7 -5.67 1.18 24.42
C ASN A 7 -6.70 0.88 23.34
N ARG A 8 -7.91 0.47 23.74
CA ARG A 8 -9.03 0.40 22.80
C ARG A 8 -9.29 1.81 22.23
N ASP A 9 -9.51 1.86 20.92
CA ASP A 9 -9.97 3.07 20.27
C ASP A 9 -11.38 3.40 20.81
N PRO A 10 -11.61 4.55 21.46
CA PRO A 10 -12.95 4.89 21.99
C PRO A 10 -13.97 5.01 20.86
N ASP A 11 -13.53 5.34 19.64
CA ASP A 11 -14.38 5.52 18.46
C ASP A 11 -14.33 4.30 17.52
N PHE A 12 -13.94 3.11 18.05
CA PHE A 12 -13.74 1.91 17.23
C PHE A 12 -14.95 1.59 16.34
N ASP A 13 -16.13 1.50 16.93
CA ASP A 13 -17.35 1.11 16.21
C ASP A 13 -17.74 2.17 15.17
N GLN A 14 -17.60 3.45 15.50
CA GLN A 14 -17.89 4.54 14.56
C GLN A 14 -16.91 4.54 13.36
N LYS A 15 -15.61 4.39 13.60
CA LYS A 15 -14.60 4.32 12.54
C LYS A 15 -14.78 3.07 11.67
N MET A 16 -15.00 1.93 12.30
CA MET A 16 -15.31 0.69 11.59
C MET A 16 -16.54 0.87 10.69
N HIS A 17 -17.63 1.44 11.24
CA HIS A 17 -18.85 1.70 10.48
C HIS A 17 -18.58 2.61 9.28
N ASN A 18 -17.81 3.69 9.45
CA ASN A 18 -17.44 4.61 8.35
C ASN A 18 -16.68 3.89 7.23
N VAL A 19 -15.70 3.05 7.57
CA VAL A 19 -14.95 2.25 6.57
C VAL A 19 -15.88 1.29 5.84
N LEU A 20 -16.73 0.56 6.57
CA LEU A 20 -17.69 -0.39 5.97
C LEU A 20 -18.73 0.31 5.08
N LEU A 21 -19.14 1.53 5.43
CA LEU A 21 -20.01 2.34 4.57
C LEU A 21 -19.34 2.68 3.24
N VAL A 22 -18.05 3.06 3.27
CA VAL A 22 -17.29 3.33 2.04
C VAL A 22 -17.26 2.08 1.16
N TYR A 23 -16.95 0.91 1.73
CA TYR A 23 -16.91 -0.34 0.96
C TYR A 23 -18.29 -0.76 0.45
N LYS A 24 -19.36 -0.54 1.24
CA LYS A 24 -20.72 -0.78 0.77
C LYS A 24 -21.10 0.15 -0.37
N GLN A 25 -20.82 1.45 -0.26
CA GLN A 25 -21.04 2.41 -1.35
C GLN A 25 -20.30 2.02 -2.62
N LEU A 26 -19.03 1.62 -2.45
CA LEU A 26 -18.22 1.14 -3.56
C LEU A 26 -18.82 -0.12 -4.21
N SER A 27 -19.28 -1.09 -3.41
CA SER A 27 -19.88 -2.32 -3.95
C SER A 27 -21.14 -2.07 -4.78
N LEU A 28 -21.86 -0.98 -4.53
CA LEU A 28 -23.04 -0.58 -5.32
C LEU A 28 -22.65 0.05 -6.69
N GLN A 29 -21.38 0.33 -6.91
CA GLN A 29 -20.86 0.83 -8.19
C GLN A 29 -20.44 -0.30 -9.14
N PHE A 30 -20.71 -1.57 -8.78
CA PHE A 30 -20.44 -2.72 -9.63
C PHE A 30 -21.74 -3.44 -9.98
N ASP A 31 -21.82 -3.92 -11.21
CA ASP A 31 -22.94 -4.75 -11.66
C ASP A 31 -22.86 -6.19 -11.15
N GLU A 32 -23.85 -7.02 -11.51
CA GLU A 32 -23.92 -8.44 -11.12
C GLU A 32 -22.72 -9.27 -11.63
N ASN A 33 -22.03 -8.80 -12.66
CA ASN A 33 -20.84 -9.43 -13.24
C ASN A 33 -19.53 -8.89 -12.63
N GLY A 34 -19.62 -7.94 -11.67
CA GLY A 34 -18.48 -7.29 -11.05
C GLY A 34 -17.82 -6.23 -11.95
N GLN A 35 -18.54 -5.70 -12.96
CA GLN A 35 -18.04 -4.61 -13.78
C GLN A 35 -18.42 -3.26 -13.16
N PHE A 36 -17.48 -2.33 -13.16
CA PHE A 36 -17.70 -0.98 -12.65
C PHE A 36 -18.73 -0.22 -13.50
N ILE A 37 -19.74 0.32 -12.84
CA ILE A 37 -20.77 1.17 -13.45
C ILE A 37 -20.24 2.60 -13.47
N PRO A 38 -20.00 3.20 -14.65
CA PRO A 38 -19.52 4.57 -14.76
C PRO A 38 -20.45 5.57 -14.05
N PHE A 39 -19.86 6.62 -13.47
CA PHE A 39 -20.63 7.75 -12.92
C PHE A 39 -21.47 8.42 -14.02
N SER A 40 -22.62 8.94 -13.64
CA SER A 40 -23.38 9.83 -14.52
C SER A 40 -22.67 11.18 -14.70
N GLU A 41 -22.95 11.89 -15.79
CA GLU A 41 -22.30 13.19 -16.10
C GLU A 41 -22.49 14.25 -14.98
N ASP A 42 -23.56 14.14 -14.20
CA ASP A 42 -23.89 15.05 -13.11
C ASP A 42 -23.32 14.62 -11.75
N GLU A 43 -22.69 13.43 -11.64
CA GLU A 43 -22.17 12.93 -10.38
C GLU A 43 -20.73 13.36 -10.15
N GLN A 44 -20.43 13.73 -8.90
CA GLN A 44 -19.05 13.97 -8.46
C GLN A 44 -18.28 12.64 -8.44
N VAL A 45 -17.31 12.50 -9.34
CA VAL A 45 -16.43 11.33 -9.36
C VAL A 45 -15.55 11.29 -8.10
N VAL A 46 -15.54 10.14 -7.44
CA VAL A 46 -14.74 9.90 -6.23
C VAL A 46 -13.94 8.61 -6.42
N HIS A 47 -12.62 8.74 -6.57
CA HIS A 47 -11.71 7.60 -6.59
C HIS A 47 -11.47 7.12 -5.16
N VAL A 48 -11.69 5.84 -4.90
CA VAL A 48 -11.56 5.24 -3.56
C VAL A 48 -10.34 4.34 -3.53
N LEU A 49 -9.37 4.69 -2.69
CA LEU A 49 -8.14 3.92 -2.52
C LEU A 49 -7.98 3.41 -1.10
N SER A 50 -7.44 2.20 -0.96
CA SER A 50 -6.89 1.68 0.29
C SER A 50 -5.40 1.96 0.27
N TYR A 51 -4.88 2.67 1.28
CA TYR A 51 -3.48 3.12 1.38
C TYR A 51 -2.84 2.66 2.67
N ASP A 52 -1.55 2.30 2.58
CA ASP A 52 -0.72 2.00 3.76
C ASP A 52 0.78 2.06 3.42
N GLU A 53 1.64 1.97 4.44
CA GLU A 53 3.09 1.87 4.35
C GLU A 53 3.57 0.47 4.72
N LYS A 54 4.54 -0.04 3.97
CA LYS A 54 5.32 -1.23 4.32
C LYS A 54 6.77 -0.82 4.54
N PRO A 55 7.14 -0.47 5.79
CA PRO A 55 8.50 -0.07 6.11
C PRO A 55 9.46 -1.26 6.20
N GLY A 56 10.76 -0.96 6.18
CA GLY A 56 11.81 -1.91 6.56
C GLY A 56 12.00 -3.10 5.61
N ILE A 57 11.64 -2.96 4.33
CA ILE A 57 11.92 -3.98 3.33
C ILE A 57 13.43 -4.07 3.15
N GLN A 58 14.03 -5.23 3.49
CA GLN A 58 15.47 -5.40 3.51
C GLN A 58 16.03 -5.77 2.13
N ALA A 59 17.03 -5.03 1.68
CA ALA A 59 17.89 -5.43 0.57
C ALA A 59 18.95 -6.39 1.11
N ILE A 60 18.93 -7.64 0.67
CA ILE A 60 19.80 -8.71 1.16
C ILE A 60 20.56 -9.31 -0.02
N ALA A 61 21.90 -9.35 0.08
CA ALA A 61 22.77 -10.06 -0.85
C ALA A 61 23.23 -11.39 -0.27
N THR A 62 23.58 -12.35 -1.14
CA THR A 62 24.34 -13.53 -0.79
C THR A 62 25.81 -13.17 -0.53
N THR A 63 26.48 -13.93 0.31
CA THR A 63 27.94 -13.81 0.55
C THR A 63 28.76 -14.63 -0.44
N SER A 64 28.15 -15.68 -0.99
CA SER A 64 28.70 -16.52 -2.06
C SER A 64 27.64 -16.80 -3.12
N GLU A 65 28.07 -17.30 -4.28
CA GLU A 65 27.14 -17.71 -5.35
C GLU A 65 26.33 -18.95 -4.94
N ASP A 66 25.05 -18.98 -5.39
CA ASP A 66 24.18 -20.13 -5.19
C ASP A 66 24.74 -21.34 -5.95
N LEU A 67 24.81 -22.48 -5.29
CA LEU A 67 25.18 -23.75 -5.95
C LEU A 67 23.98 -24.25 -6.78
N GLN A 68 24.23 -24.41 -8.07
CA GLN A 68 23.22 -24.89 -9.01
C GLN A 68 22.96 -26.40 -8.80
N PRO A 69 21.77 -26.89 -9.15
CA PRO A 69 21.45 -28.33 -9.13
C PRO A 69 22.48 -29.13 -9.91
N GLY A 70 22.88 -30.29 -9.36
CA GLY A 70 23.85 -31.19 -9.95
C GLY A 70 23.50 -32.66 -9.70
N ASN A 71 24.41 -33.58 -10.02
CA ASN A 71 24.18 -35.02 -9.89
C ASN A 71 23.89 -35.45 -8.46
N ASN A 72 24.43 -34.74 -7.46
CA ASN A 72 24.34 -35.12 -6.04
C ASN A 72 23.26 -34.34 -5.27
N HIS A 73 22.67 -33.28 -5.86
CA HIS A 73 21.58 -32.51 -5.25
C HIS A 73 20.68 -31.91 -6.36
N LYS A 74 19.37 -32.02 -6.15
CA LYS A 74 18.36 -31.61 -7.14
C LYS A 74 17.82 -30.19 -6.97
N THR A 75 18.28 -29.47 -5.94
CA THR A 75 17.79 -28.15 -5.58
C THR A 75 18.94 -27.13 -5.58
N ILE A 76 18.63 -25.86 -5.81
CA ILE A 76 19.58 -24.78 -5.59
C ILE A 76 19.93 -24.73 -4.11
N SER A 77 21.22 -24.79 -3.79
CA SER A 77 21.72 -24.62 -2.42
C SER A 77 22.26 -23.21 -2.26
N ARG A 78 21.74 -22.52 -1.27
CA ARG A 78 22.09 -21.13 -0.96
C ARG A 78 22.83 -21.05 0.36
N ASP A 79 23.84 -20.20 0.44
CA ASP A 79 24.53 -19.90 1.68
C ASP A 79 23.51 -19.33 2.71
N TYR A 80 23.60 -19.77 3.94
CA TYR A 80 22.79 -19.24 5.04
C TYR A 80 23.24 -17.83 5.47
N GLU A 81 24.50 -17.49 5.21
CA GLU A 81 25.02 -16.14 5.46
C GLU A 81 24.48 -15.14 4.42
N TYR A 82 24.33 -13.91 4.86
CA TYR A 82 23.84 -12.85 4.00
C TYR A 82 24.45 -11.48 4.37
N LYS A 83 24.55 -10.61 3.40
CA LYS A 83 24.97 -9.22 3.58
C LYS A 83 23.75 -8.29 3.47
N ARG A 84 23.59 -7.40 4.46
CA ARG A 84 22.55 -6.36 4.42
C ARG A 84 23.05 -5.16 3.62
N LEU A 85 22.25 -4.71 2.65
CA LEU A 85 22.53 -3.58 1.77
C LEU A 85 21.73 -2.33 2.11
N GLY A 86 20.92 -2.40 3.20
CA GLY A 86 20.02 -1.36 3.64
C GLY A 86 18.56 -1.76 3.56
N THR A 87 17.70 -0.80 3.80
CA THR A 87 16.24 -0.96 3.77
C THR A 87 15.58 0.07 2.89
N VAL A 88 14.38 -0.24 2.41
CA VAL A 88 13.47 0.71 1.77
C VAL A 88 12.10 0.66 2.45
N SER A 89 11.33 1.71 2.28
CA SER A 89 9.91 1.78 2.66
C SER A 89 9.08 1.88 1.38
N LEU A 90 8.01 1.10 1.32
CA LEU A 90 7.04 1.14 0.24
C LEU A 90 5.79 1.85 0.76
N LEU A 91 5.44 2.98 0.16
CA LEU A 91 4.15 3.62 0.29
C LEU A 91 3.31 3.15 -0.89
N ALA A 92 2.11 2.63 -0.65
CA ALA A 92 1.29 2.15 -1.76
C ALA A 92 -0.19 2.40 -1.54
N GLY A 93 -0.93 2.50 -2.64
CA GLY A 93 -2.38 2.55 -2.67
C GLY A 93 -2.92 1.56 -3.68
N ILE A 94 -4.10 1.01 -3.41
CA ILE A 94 -4.86 0.24 -4.39
C ILE A 94 -6.14 1.02 -4.68
N ASP A 95 -6.35 1.37 -5.95
CA ASP A 95 -7.63 1.87 -6.42
C ASP A 95 -8.65 0.74 -6.36
N LEU A 96 -9.67 0.90 -5.51
CA LEU A 96 -10.65 -0.15 -5.26
C LEU A 96 -11.72 -0.26 -6.37
N GLN A 97 -11.73 0.67 -7.33
CA GLN A 97 -12.63 0.65 -8.48
C GLN A 97 -11.99 -0.08 -9.66
N THR A 98 -10.68 0.06 -9.86
CA THR A 98 -9.95 -0.52 -10.98
C THR A 98 -9.09 -1.72 -10.59
N GLY A 99 -8.74 -1.86 -9.31
CA GLY A 99 -7.76 -2.83 -8.84
C GLY A 99 -6.31 -2.39 -9.01
N GLU A 100 -6.06 -1.24 -9.65
CA GLU A 100 -4.70 -0.76 -9.92
C GLU A 100 -3.93 -0.45 -8.64
N ALA A 101 -2.74 -0.99 -8.52
CA ALA A 101 -1.83 -0.77 -7.42
C ALA A 101 -0.80 0.31 -7.76
N ILE A 102 -0.68 1.32 -6.90
CA ILE A 102 0.14 2.53 -7.11
C ILE A 102 1.28 2.55 -6.08
N PRO A 103 2.52 2.27 -6.45
CA PRO A 103 3.67 2.26 -5.55
C PRO A 103 4.40 3.60 -5.48
N LEU A 104 5.05 3.85 -4.35
CA LEU A 104 6.13 4.82 -4.18
C LEU A 104 7.17 4.23 -3.23
N VAL A 105 8.38 3.96 -3.73
CA VAL A 105 9.47 3.39 -2.93
C VAL A 105 10.42 4.50 -2.51
N LYS A 106 10.70 4.58 -1.20
CA LYS A 106 11.56 5.59 -0.57
C LYS A 106 12.50 4.95 0.45
N ASP A 107 13.47 5.72 0.93
CA ASP A 107 14.34 5.32 2.04
C ASP A 107 13.65 5.45 3.40
N SER A 108 12.59 6.23 3.46
CA SER A 108 11.79 6.50 4.66
C SER A 108 10.29 6.50 4.34
N HIS A 109 9.48 6.76 5.35
CA HIS A 109 8.03 6.92 5.26
C HIS A 109 7.57 8.11 6.13
N ASN A 110 8.30 9.22 6.01
CA ASN A 110 8.00 10.44 6.75
C ASN A 110 6.94 11.30 6.03
N SER A 111 6.59 12.45 6.63
CA SER A 111 5.56 13.34 6.07
C SER A 111 5.89 13.85 4.66
N LYS A 112 7.18 13.99 4.30
CA LYS A 112 7.57 14.42 2.95
C LYS A 112 7.29 13.32 1.93
N ASP A 113 7.61 12.07 2.28
CA ASP A 113 7.38 10.92 1.42
C ASP A 113 5.87 10.70 1.23
N TYR A 114 5.08 10.85 2.31
CA TYR A 114 3.62 10.79 2.23
C TYR A 114 3.03 11.89 1.34
N ILE A 115 3.49 13.14 1.49
CA ILE A 115 3.06 14.25 0.61
C ILE A 115 3.43 13.98 -0.85
N GLU A 116 4.59 13.38 -1.11
CA GLU A 116 4.97 12.98 -2.48
C GLU A 116 4.03 11.92 -3.04
N PHE A 117 3.60 10.96 -2.21
CA PHE A 117 2.58 10.00 -2.60
C PHE A 117 1.23 10.68 -2.90
N LEU A 118 0.78 11.62 -2.06
CA LEU A 118 -0.44 12.39 -2.33
C LEU A 118 -0.34 13.19 -3.64
N LYS A 119 0.81 13.80 -3.94
CA LYS A 119 1.05 14.47 -5.21
C LYS A 119 0.97 13.51 -6.40
N LYS A 120 1.55 12.31 -6.26
CA LYS A 120 1.44 11.28 -7.29
C LYS A 120 -0.02 10.90 -7.58
N LEU A 121 -0.86 10.79 -6.55
CA LEU A 121 -2.30 10.57 -6.72
C LEU A 121 -3.00 11.77 -7.35
N ASP A 122 -2.66 12.99 -6.91
CA ASP A 122 -3.24 14.22 -7.46
C ASP A 122 -2.93 14.37 -8.96
N ASP A 123 -1.74 13.97 -9.40
CA ASP A 123 -1.34 14.02 -10.81
C ASP A 123 -1.94 12.88 -11.65
N LYS A 124 -2.24 11.74 -11.01
CA LYS A 124 -2.81 10.58 -11.68
C LYS A 124 -4.27 10.78 -12.07
N TYR A 125 -5.07 11.34 -11.17
CA TYR A 125 -6.52 11.47 -11.36
C TYR A 125 -6.92 12.85 -11.87
N PRO A 126 -8.02 12.97 -12.66
CA PRO A 126 -8.52 14.26 -13.15
C PRO A 126 -8.70 15.28 -12.03
N LYS A 127 -8.34 16.53 -12.24
CA LYS A 127 -8.32 17.56 -11.17
C LYS A 127 -9.71 17.92 -10.64
N ALA A 128 -10.77 17.62 -11.39
CA ALA A 128 -12.16 17.85 -10.96
C ALA A 128 -12.67 16.78 -9.97
N ASP A 129 -12.02 15.60 -9.94
CA ASP A 129 -12.47 14.46 -9.15
C ASP A 129 -12.01 14.56 -7.70
N LYS A 130 -12.62 13.79 -6.81
CA LYS A 130 -12.16 13.60 -5.43
C LYS A 130 -11.39 12.32 -5.28
N ILE A 131 -10.47 12.31 -4.32
CA ILE A 131 -9.68 11.13 -3.94
C ILE A 131 -9.97 10.81 -2.49
N ARG A 132 -10.60 9.67 -2.24
CA ARG A 132 -10.91 9.18 -0.90
C ARG A 132 -9.91 8.08 -0.53
N LEU A 133 -9.18 8.28 0.57
CA LEU A 133 -8.21 7.33 1.08
C LEU A 133 -8.73 6.66 2.35
N VAL A 134 -8.80 5.33 2.33
CA VAL A 134 -8.95 4.51 3.54
C VAL A 134 -7.54 4.20 4.03
N LEU A 135 -7.20 4.61 5.25
CA LEU A 135 -5.85 4.52 5.82
C LEU A 135 -5.88 4.40 7.35
N ASP A 136 -4.73 4.09 7.93
CA ASP A 136 -4.57 4.03 9.38
C ASP A 136 -4.37 5.42 10.04
N ASN A 137 -4.27 5.43 11.37
CA ASN A 137 -4.09 6.66 12.16
C ASN A 137 -2.62 7.04 12.37
N LEU A 138 -1.71 6.75 11.45
CA LEU A 138 -0.31 7.14 11.59
C LEU A 138 -0.17 8.67 11.68
N LYS A 139 0.68 9.15 12.58
CA LYS A 139 0.86 10.61 12.83
C LYS A 139 1.29 11.40 11.60
N VAL A 140 1.93 10.75 10.63
CA VAL A 140 2.35 11.33 9.35
C VAL A 140 1.16 11.89 8.59
N HIS A 141 0.01 11.18 8.60
CA HIS A 141 -1.20 11.55 7.86
C HIS A 141 -1.83 12.86 8.35
N SER A 142 -1.65 13.19 9.61
CA SER A 142 -2.20 14.41 10.24
C SER A 142 -1.13 15.42 10.66
N SER A 143 0.10 15.29 10.16
CA SER A 143 1.21 16.18 10.50
C SER A 143 0.97 17.62 10.02
N GLU A 144 1.67 18.59 10.60
CA GLU A 144 1.59 19.99 10.17
C GLU A 144 1.98 20.15 8.69
N GLN A 145 3.01 19.43 8.25
CA GLN A 145 3.45 19.48 6.85
C GLN A 145 2.37 18.94 5.91
N THR A 146 1.75 17.81 6.27
CA THR A 146 0.64 17.23 5.50
C THR A 146 -0.55 18.20 5.43
N ARG A 147 -0.94 18.81 6.56
CA ARG A 147 -2.02 19.79 6.58
C ARG A 147 -1.71 21.03 5.73
N LYS A 148 -0.47 21.51 5.74
CA LYS A 148 -0.05 22.62 4.84
C LYS A 148 -0.19 22.26 3.38
N TYR A 149 0.20 21.06 2.99
CA TYR A 149 0.02 20.59 1.62
C TYR A 149 -1.48 20.48 1.25
N LEU A 150 -2.29 19.85 2.09
CA LEU A 150 -3.72 19.68 1.83
C LEU A 150 -4.46 21.03 1.71
N ALA A 151 -4.00 22.05 2.41
CA ALA A 151 -4.55 23.41 2.27
C ALA A 151 -4.29 24.02 0.87
N THR A 152 -3.32 23.52 0.11
CA THR A 152 -3.06 23.97 -1.28
C THR A 152 -3.98 23.29 -2.31
N VAL A 153 -4.64 22.19 -1.93
CA VAL A 153 -5.56 21.43 -2.78
C VAL A 153 -6.90 21.19 -2.04
N PRO A 154 -7.64 22.26 -1.70
CA PRO A 154 -8.83 22.16 -0.84
C PRO A 154 -9.90 21.28 -1.48
N GLY A 155 -10.50 20.38 -0.68
CA GLY A 155 -11.59 19.50 -1.14
C GLY A 155 -11.18 18.36 -2.07
N ARG A 156 -9.89 18.24 -2.40
CA ARG A 156 -9.37 17.21 -3.29
C ARG A 156 -9.29 15.83 -2.63
N PHE A 157 -8.84 15.79 -1.37
CA PHE A 157 -8.66 14.57 -0.60
C PHE A 157 -9.69 14.45 0.51
N GLU A 158 -10.20 13.25 0.69
CA GLU A 158 -11.03 12.83 1.81
C GLU A 158 -10.37 11.62 2.49
N PHE A 159 -10.27 11.66 3.83
CA PHE A 159 -9.62 10.60 4.60
C PHE A 159 -10.63 9.85 5.46
N VAL A 160 -10.61 8.53 5.37
CA VAL A 160 -11.41 7.63 6.17
C VAL A 160 -10.47 6.75 7.00
N PHE A 161 -10.34 7.08 8.27
CA PHE A 161 -9.40 6.41 9.15
C PHE A 161 -9.96 5.09 9.69
N THR A 162 -9.15 4.01 9.61
CA THR A 162 -9.46 2.75 10.29
C THR A 162 -9.33 2.95 11.81
N PRO A 163 -10.07 2.19 12.63
CA PRO A 163 -9.88 2.22 14.08
C PRO A 163 -8.51 1.65 14.48
N LYS A 164 -7.99 2.07 15.63
CA LYS A 164 -6.80 1.44 16.21
C LYS A 164 -7.06 -0.05 16.41
N HIS A 165 -6.09 -0.88 16.09
CA HIS A 165 -6.20 -2.35 16.08
C HIS A 165 -7.23 -2.90 15.08
N GLY A 166 -7.65 -2.09 14.11
CA GLY A 166 -8.57 -2.46 13.04
C GLY A 166 -7.89 -2.49 11.66
N SER A 167 -6.60 -2.76 11.59
CA SER A 167 -5.84 -2.78 10.34
C SER A 167 -6.39 -3.76 9.30
N TRP A 168 -7.00 -4.86 9.76
CA TRP A 168 -7.70 -5.83 8.91
C TRP A 168 -8.82 -5.22 8.04
N LEU A 169 -9.31 -4.03 8.39
CA LEU A 169 -10.23 -3.24 7.55
C LEU A 169 -9.53 -2.57 6.37
N ASN A 170 -8.19 -2.46 6.40
CA ASN A 170 -7.43 -1.85 5.33
C ASN A 170 -7.05 -2.91 4.28
N LEU A 171 -7.73 -2.88 3.11
CA LEU A 171 -7.62 -3.94 2.10
C LEU A 171 -6.21 -4.09 1.52
N ILE A 172 -5.40 -3.03 1.52
CA ILE A 172 -4.02 -3.08 1.03
C ILE A 172 -3.12 -4.02 1.84
N GLU A 173 -3.46 -4.34 3.10
CA GLU A 173 -2.69 -5.31 3.89
C GLU A 173 -2.69 -6.72 3.24
N GLY A 174 -3.83 -7.09 2.62
CA GLY A 174 -3.92 -8.31 1.82
C GLY A 174 -2.94 -8.30 0.65
N PHE A 175 -2.83 -7.17 -0.04
CA PHE A 175 -1.87 -6.97 -1.12
C PHE A 175 -0.42 -7.05 -0.63
N PHE A 176 -0.07 -6.40 0.48
CA PHE A 176 1.26 -6.49 1.07
C PHE A 176 1.63 -7.92 1.50
N SER A 177 0.64 -8.69 1.93
CA SER A 177 0.82 -10.11 2.21
C SER A 177 1.11 -10.91 0.93
N LYS A 178 0.41 -10.63 -0.18
CA LYS A 178 0.66 -11.21 -1.51
C LYS A 178 2.09 -10.86 -1.99
N LEU A 179 2.44 -9.57 -2.01
CA LEU A 179 3.78 -9.08 -2.35
C LEU A 179 4.88 -9.78 -1.55
N THR A 180 4.67 -9.92 -0.24
CA THR A 180 5.66 -10.57 0.63
C THR A 180 5.85 -12.03 0.25
N ARG A 181 4.78 -12.78 0.00
CA ARG A 181 4.85 -14.20 -0.35
C ARG A 181 5.43 -14.44 -1.73
N GLN A 182 5.06 -13.61 -2.71
CA GLN A 182 5.39 -13.82 -4.11
C GLN A 182 6.76 -13.28 -4.49
N MET A 183 7.18 -12.16 -3.89
CA MET A 183 8.37 -11.44 -4.34
C MET A 183 9.40 -11.24 -3.22
N LEU A 184 9.00 -10.78 -2.03
CA LEU A 184 9.97 -10.41 -1.00
C LEU A 184 10.53 -11.61 -0.23
N LYS A 185 9.75 -12.69 -0.08
CA LYS A 185 10.19 -13.86 0.68
C LYS A 185 11.39 -14.55 0.01
N GLY A 186 12.53 -14.50 0.69
CA GLY A 186 13.77 -15.12 0.20
C GLY A 186 14.46 -14.36 -0.92
N ILE A 187 14.03 -13.12 -1.21
CA ILE A 187 14.68 -12.29 -2.24
C ILE A 187 16.16 -12.11 -1.94
N ARG A 188 16.96 -12.12 -2.99
CA ARG A 188 18.37 -11.73 -2.96
C ARG A 188 18.62 -10.74 -4.12
N VAL A 189 19.36 -9.68 -3.81
CA VAL A 189 19.67 -8.59 -4.72
C VAL A 189 21.13 -8.22 -4.58
N LYS A 190 21.72 -7.69 -5.66
CA LYS A 190 23.12 -7.25 -5.66
C LYS A 190 23.26 -5.83 -5.08
N THR A 191 22.22 -5.03 -5.22
CA THR A 191 22.19 -3.64 -4.75
C THR A 191 20.80 -3.30 -4.18
N LYS A 192 20.73 -2.21 -3.40
CA LYS A 192 19.43 -1.68 -2.93
C LYS A 192 18.57 -1.18 -4.10
N ASP A 193 19.19 -0.59 -5.12
CA ASP A 193 18.48 -0.11 -6.32
C ASP A 193 17.83 -1.26 -7.11
N GLU A 194 18.48 -2.43 -7.15
CA GLU A 194 17.88 -3.63 -7.75
C GLU A 194 16.60 -4.05 -6.99
N LEU A 195 16.59 -3.96 -5.67
CA LEU A 195 15.36 -4.22 -4.88
C LEU A 195 14.25 -3.24 -5.28
N VAL A 196 14.56 -1.94 -5.38
CA VAL A 196 13.60 -0.90 -5.79
C VAL A 196 13.03 -1.21 -7.18
N GLN A 197 13.89 -1.52 -8.14
CA GLN A 197 13.46 -1.88 -9.51
C GLN A 197 12.58 -3.12 -9.53
N ARG A 198 12.90 -4.15 -8.74
CA ARG A 198 12.08 -5.37 -8.64
C ARG A 198 10.71 -5.11 -8.01
N ILE A 199 10.64 -4.18 -7.02
CA ILE A 199 9.34 -3.77 -6.45
C ILE A 199 8.49 -3.10 -7.54
N TYR A 200 9.02 -2.11 -8.27
CA TYR A 200 8.27 -1.45 -9.33
C TYR A 200 7.82 -2.44 -10.41
N LYS A 201 8.72 -3.32 -10.87
CA LYS A 201 8.40 -4.36 -11.86
C LYS A 201 7.26 -5.27 -11.38
N TYR A 202 7.24 -5.67 -10.11
CA TYR A 202 6.14 -6.46 -9.55
C TYR A 202 4.79 -5.72 -9.62
N PHE A 203 4.79 -4.41 -9.36
CA PHE A 203 3.57 -3.60 -9.48
C PHE A 203 3.11 -3.48 -10.93
N ASP A 204 4.05 -3.30 -11.87
CA ASP A 204 3.74 -3.28 -13.30
C ASP A 204 3.09 -4.61 -13.74
N GLU A 205 3.71 -5.75 -13.38
CA GLU A 205 3.19 -7.10 -13.67
C GLU A 205 1.79 -7.34 -13.07
N VAL A 206 1.55 -6.89 -11.83
CA VAL A 206 0.22 -7.05 -11.18
C VAL A 206 -0.85 -6.17 -11.80
N ASN A 207 -0.47 -5.02 -12.35
CA ASN A 207 -1.41 -4.10 -13.01
C ASN A 207 -1.70 -4.49 -14.47
N GLU A 208 -0.91 -5.39 -15.07
CA GLU A 208 -1.15 -5.94 -16.41
C GLU A 208 -2.12 -7.14 -16.41
N ASP A 209 -2.26 -7.84 -15.26
CA ASP A 209 -3.15 -9.02 -15.07
C ASP A 209 -4.61 -8.57 -14.77
#